data_b8b5570ec304dc7f38ebda48c891eaac
#
_entry.id   b8b5570ec304dc7f38ebda48c891eaac
#
_cell.length_a   1.000
_cell.length_b   1.000
_cell.length_c   1.000
_cell.angle_alpha   90.00
_cell.angle_beta   90.00
_cell.angle_gamma   90.00
#
_symmetry.space_group_name_H-M   'P 1'
#
loop_
_entity.id
_entity.type
_entity.pdbx_description
1 polymer ?
#
loop_
_entity_poly.entity_id
_entity_poly.type
_entity_poly.pdbx_seq_one_letter_code
_entity_poly.pdbx_strand_id
1 'polypeptide(L)'
;MSLSVSPTLDALLDCPSGLLDTTFDQLRTLLVVHETGSALRAARALGREQSSVQKQLDTLNRNSQMLCGEVLTVRQGRGKDFLFTPTGETTVDLARMTLEKWLESIHWSRRRLGRMLTVGTTEFTLPIVSRAWNRVSEEFQQREVEFKVAHVRTKDLWSRLETRQVDLICGSIVSTPEGDLRLKEYEVIEYARGEAWLLTNLPEAELPDAPVETSRLGGVPLVVPPAGLVADLLATWYGPNFRERLSLVADIDDVHYGLSLLRSGFVRGCMIVTGSIGRGMAAQDDPAAVPLRAIALHDDLEPRAELMTGAFVRRADLERYDAGHPLNRLWAAVKEDVRTYTPLA
;
A
#
# COMPACT_ATOMS: atom_id res chain seq x y z
N MET A 1 10.60 -9.48 21.83
CA MET A 1 11.88 -8.77 22.07
C MET A 1 13.00 -9.78 21.83
N SER A 2 13.46 -9.92 20.58
CA SER A 2 14.59 -10.80 20.24
C SER A 2 15.85 -9.94 20.33
N LEU A 3 16.70 -10.26 21.29
CA LEU A 3 18.07 -9.69 21.39
C LEU A 3 18.83 -10.16 20.14
N SER A 4 19.02 -9.29 19.14
CA SER A 4 19.97 -9.53 18.07
C SER A 4 21.37 -9.44 18.68
N VAL A 5 21.93 -10.58 19.06
CA VAL A 5 23.34 -10.67 19.40
C VAL A 5 24.11 -10.45 18.09
N SER A 6 24.82 -9.33 17.99
CA SER A 6 25.75 -9.14 16.86
C SER A 6 26.77 -10.29 16.88
N PRO A 7 27.02 -10.93 15.73
CA PRO A 7 28.00 -12.01 15.66
C PRO A 7 29.37 -11.46 16.13
N THR A 8 30.07 -12.24 16.94
CA THR A 8 31.46 -11.93 17.34
C THR A 8 32.36 -11.98 16.11
N LEU A 9 33.52 -11.30 16.17
CA LEU A 9 34.49 -11.35 15.07
C LEU A 9 34.90 -12.79 14.75
N ASP A 10 35.09 -13.64 15.77
CA ASP A 10 35.44 -15.05 15.61
C ASP A 10 34.36 -15.81 14.84
N ALA A 11 33.07 -15.59 15.15
CA ALA A 11 31.97 -16.22 14.43
C ALA A 11 31.88 -15.79 12.95
N LEU A 12 32.35 -14.57 12.63
CA LEU A 12 32.45 -14.11 11.23
C LEU A 12 33.64 -14.72 10.51
N LEU A 13 34.77 -14.92 11.21
CA LEU A 13 35.97 -15.54 10.65
C LEU A 13 35.78 -17.06 10.43
N ASP A 14 35.01 -17.72 11.28
CA ASP A 14 34.68 -19.16 11.18
C ASP A 14 33.48 -19.45 10.26
N CYS A 15 33.00 -18.44 9.50
CA CYS A 15 31.88 -18.63 8.62
C CYS A 15 32.17 -19.65 7.52
N PRO A 16 31.31 -20.68 7.31
CA PRO A 16 31.54 -21.73 6.33
C PRO A 16 31.69 -21.20 4.90
N SER A 17 32.63 -21.75 4.12
CA SER A 17 32.88 -21.34 2.74
C SER A 17 31.63 -21.46 1.85
N GLY A 18 30.82 -22.51 2.02
CA GLY A 18 29.57 -22.67 1.29
C GLY A 18 28.59 -21.50 1.46
N LEU A 19 28.61 -20.83 2.63
CA LEU A 19 27.81 -19.61 2.85
C LEU A 19 28.48 -18.39 2.20
N LEU A 20 29.81 -18.24 2.37
CA LEU A 20 30.57 -17.11 1.83
C LEU A 20 30.60 -17.09 0.29
N ASP A 21 30.61 -18.27 -0.34
CA ASP A 21 30.56 -18.43 -1.79
C ASP A 21 29.15 -18.24 -2.38
N THR A 22 28.14 -18.03 -1.53
CA THR A 22 26.77 -17.77 -1.98
C THR A 22 26.58 -16.28 -2.24
N THR A 23 26.25 -15.91 -3.48
CA THR A 23 26.08 -14.51 -3.89
C THR A 23 24.61 -14.10 -3.89
N PHE A 24 24.35 -12.78 -3.74
CA PHE A 24 22.99 -12.22 -3.89
C PHE A 24 22.36 -12.51 -5.25
N ASP A 25 23.17 -12.60 -6.31
CA ASP A 25 22.68 -12.94 -7.64
C ASP A 25 22.21 -14.39 -7.74
N GLN A 26 22.88 -15.29 -7.04
CA GLN A 26 22.43 -16.68 -6.90
C GLN A 26 21.15 -16.78 -6.09
N LEU A 27 21.02 -16.03 -4.97
CA LEU A 27 19.81 -15.96 -4.18
C LEU A 27 18.64 -15.41 -5.01
N ARG A 28 18.85 -14.33 -5.77
CA ARG A 28 17.87 -13.80 -6.71
C ARG A 28 17.43 -14.83 -7.74
N THR A 29 18.38 -15.56 -8.30
CA THR A 29 18.10 -16.62 -9.28
C THR A 29 17.26 -17.74 -8.66
N LEU A 30 17.57 -18.16 -7.42
CA LEU A 30 16.77 -19.14 -6.67
C LEU A 30 15.31 -18.68 -6.51
N LEU A 31 15.09 -17.42 -6.10
CA LEU A 31 13.76 -16.84 -5.95
C LEU A 31 12.99 -16.83 -7.26
N VAL A 32 13.61 -16.38 -8.35
CA VAL A 32 12.93 -16.31 -9.66
C VAL A 32 12.61 -17.70 -10.20
N VAL A 33 13.46 -18.69 -9.94
CA VAL A 33 13.19 -20.10 -10.32
C VAL A 33 12.03 -20.66 -9.47
N HIS A 34 11.99 -20.34 -8.18
CA HIS A 34 10.88 -20.74 -7.30
C HIS A 34 9.54 -20.16 -7.79
N GLU A 35 9.47 -18.85 -8.05
CA GLU A 35 8.26 -18.16 -8.52
C GLU A 35 7.80 -18.65 -9.90
N THR A 36 8.74 -18.93 -10.81
CA THR A 36 8.40 -19.35 -12.16
C THR A 36 8.26 -20.87 -12.32
N GLY A 37 8.78 -21.66 -11.38
CA GLY A 37 8.82 -23.14 -11.42
C GLY A 37 9.72 -23.71 -12.51
N SER A 38 10.47 -22.90 -13.29
CA SER A 38 11.22 -23.36 -14.47
C SER A 38 12.47 -22.53 -14.75
N ALA A 39 13.62 -23.19 -14.95
CA ALA A 39 14.85 -22.51 -15.32
C ALA A 39 14.74 -21.73 -16.64
N LEU A 40 13.95 -22.20 -17.60
CA LEU A 40 13.73 -21.48 -18.87
C LEU A 40 12.92 -20.20 -18.66
N ARG A 41 11.85 -20.26 -17.88
CA ARG A 41 11.04 -19.07 -17.55
C ARG A 41 11.83 -18.09 -16.70
N ALA A 42 12.57 -18.58 -15.71
CA ALA A 42 13.46 -17.75 -14.90
C ALA A 42 14.56 -17.08 -15.75
N ALA A 43 15.17 -17.79 -16.69
CA ALA A 43 16.17 -17.23 -17.60
C ALA A 43 15.60 -16.07 -18.43
N ARG A 44 14.40 -16.24 -18.99
CA ARG A 44 13.70 -15.16 -19.73
C ARG A 44 13.40 -13.95 -18.82
N ALA A 45 12.90 -14.18 -17.60
CA ALA A 45 12.61 -13.12 -16.64
C ALA A 45 13.88 -12.36 -16.20
N LEU A 46 15.02 -13.07 -16.11
CA LEU A 46 16.31 -12.50 -15.73
C LEU A 46 17.12 -11.92 -16.92
N GLY A 47 16.64 -12.07 -18.16
CA GLY A 47 17.37 -11.66 -19.36
C GLY A 47 18.68 -12.46 -19.56
N ARG A 48 18.67 -13.77 -19.29
CA ARG A 48 19.85 -14.66 -19.30
C ARG A 48 19.62 -15.93 -20.10
N GLU A 49 20.71 -16.65 -20.36
CA GLU A 49 20.66 -18.00 -20.93
C GLU A 49 20.25 -19.03 -19.85
N GLN A 50 19.46 -20.04 -20.26
CA GLN A 50 19.02 -21.11 -19.36
C GLN A 50 20.21 -21.86 -18.71
N SER A 51 21.29 -22.05 -19.46
CA SER A 51 22.52 -22.67 -18.96
C SER A 51 23.16 -21.89 -17.81
N SER A 52 23.09 -20.58 -17.84
CA SER A 52 23.58 -19.70 -16.76
C SER A 52 22.76 -19.87 -15.49
N VAL A 53 21.43 -19.88 -15.59
CA VAL A 53 20.52 -20.14 -14.46
C VAL A 53 20.81 -21.51 -13.87
N GLN A 54 20.95 -22.52 -14.72
CA GLN A 54 21.24 -23.87 -14.30
C GLN A 54 22.57 -23.96 -13.53
N LYS A 55 23.65 -23.37 -14.05
CA LYS A 55 24.95 -23.32 -13.37
C LYS A 55 24.88 -22.66 -12.00
N GLN A 56 24.05 -21.60 -11.85
CA GLN A 56 23.87 -20.95 -10.55
C GLN A 56 23.14 -21.86 -9.56
N LEU A 57 22.09 -22.59 -9.99
CA LEU A 57 21.40 -23.56 -9.13
C LEU A 57 22.30 -24.72 -8.73
N ASP A 58 23.13 -25.25 -9.68
CA ASP A 58 24.06 -26.33 -9.39
C ASP A 58 25.14 -25.87 -8.37
N THR A 59 25.55 -24.58 -8.43
CA THR A 59 26.47 -24.01 -7.45
C THR A 59 25.82 -23.87 -6.08
N LEU A 60 24.57 -23.33 -6.02
CA LEU A 60 23.81 -23.23 -4.77
C LEU A 60 23.60 -24.61 -4.13
N ASN A 61 23.22 -25.61 -4.91
CA ASN A 61 23.07 -26.99 -4.42
C ASN A 61 24.37 -27.52 -3.80
N ARG A 62 25.50 -27.25 -4.46
CA ARG A 62 26.83 -27.67 -3.94
C ARG A 62 27.18 -26.93 -2.64
N ASN A 63 26.95 -25.63 -2.60
CA ASN A 63 27.17 -24.81 -1.40
C ASN A 63 26.31 -25.31 -0.22
N SER A 64 25.03 -25.57 -0.47
CA SER A 64 24.12 -26.12 0.54
C SER A 64 24.54 -27.51 1.00
N GLN A 65 24.94 -28.35 0.09
CA GLN A 65 25.46 -29.69 0.42
C GLN A 65 26.69 -29.62 1.35
N MET A 66 27.58 -28.65 1.13
CA MET A 66 28.73 -28.41 2.02
C MET A 66 28.31 -27.86 3.39
N LEU A 67 27.25 -27.05 3.43
CA LEU A 67 26.78 -26.42 4.66
C LEU A 67 25.99 -27.36 5.58
N CYS A 68 25.07 -28.14 5.03
CA CYS A 68 24.10 -28.91 5.81
C CYS A 68 23.89 -30.35 5.29
N GLY A 69 24.61 -30.77 4.27
CA GLY A 69 24.46 -32.12 3.68
C GLY A 69 23.27 -32.30 2.76
N GLU A 70 22.53 -31.22 2.45
CA GLU A 70 21.30 -31.29 1.65
C GLU A 70 21.35 -30.35 0.44
N VAL A 71 20.67 -30.76 -0.64
CA VAL A 71 20.49 -29.91 -1.83
C VAL A 71 19.22 -29.08 -1.68
N LEU A 72 19.17 -27.91 -2.32
CA LEU A 72 18.00 -27.02 -2.29
C LEU A 72 16.95 -27.43 -3.32
N THR A 73 17.40 -27.93 -4.48
CA THR A 73 16.51 -28.24 -5.61
C THR A 73 16.86 -29.56 -6.24
N VAL A 74 15.84 -30.30 -6.67
CA VAL A 74 15.98 -31.53 -7.48
C VAL A 74 15.21 -31.39 -8.79
N ARG A 75 15.73 -32.00 -9.87
CA ARG A 75 15.06 -31.96 -11.17
C ARG A 75 14.02 -33.08 -11.28
N GLN A 76 12.83 -32.77 -11.76
CA GLN A 76 11.84 -33.75 -12.15
C GLN A 76 11.92 -34.11 -13.65
N GLY A 77 12.75 -35.08 -14.02
CA GLY A 77 12.78 -35.64 -15.39
C GLY A 77 13.32 -34.71 -16.49
N ARG A 78 13.30 -35.17 -17.76
CA ARG A 78 13.72 -34.36 -18.91
C ARG A 78 12.68 -33.26 -19.19
N GLY A 79 13.09 -32.02 -18.99
CA GLY A 79 12.29 -30.83 -19.39
C GLY A 79 11.23 -30.38 -18.40
N LYS A 80 11.24 -30.86 -17.16
CA LYS A 80 10.27 -30.48 -16.13
C LYS A 80 10.88 -29.65 -15.00
N ASP A 81 10.00 -28.98 -14.32
CA ASP A 81 10.14 -28.01 -13.24
C ASP A 81 11.03 -28.52 -12.09
N PHE A 82 11.67 -27.57 -11.41
CA PHE A 82 12.41 -27.86 -10.20
C PHE A 82 11.44 -28.13 -9.04
N LEU A 83 11.74 -29.19 -8.27
CA LEU A 83 11.16 -29.35 -6.94
C LEU A 83 12.13 -28.79 -5.92
N PHE A 84 11.61 -28.01 -5.02
CA PHE A 84 12.36 -27.54 -3.87
C PHE A 84 12.27 -28.57 -2.74
N THR A 85 13.40 -28.82 -2.09
CA THR A 85 13.43 -29.61 -0.86
C THR A 85 12.92 -28.78 0.31
N PRO A 86 12.60 -29.36 1.48
CA PRO A 86 12.25 -28.56 2.67
C PRO A 86 13.33 -27.52 3.02
N THR A 87 14.61 -27.88 2.90
CA THR A 87 15.74 -26.96 3.06
C THR A 87 15.77 -25.91 1.97
N GLY A 88 15.38 -26.26 0.75
CA GLY A 88 15.22 -25.33 -0.37
C GLY A 88 14.15 -24.29 -0.12
N GLU A 89 12.98 -24.69 0.35
CA GLU A 89 11.89 -23.77 0.71
C GLU A 89 12.30 -22.80 1.83
N THR A 90 12.91 -23.33 2.89
CA THR A 90 13.46 -22.48 3.97
C THR A 90 14.52 -21.50 3.44
N THR A 91 15.37 -21.94 2.50
CA THR A 91 16.38 -21.07 1.90
C THR A 91 15.76 -20.01 0.99
N VAL A 92 14.67 -20.32 0.29
CA VAL A 92 13.89 -19.34 -0.50
C VAL A 92 13.35 -18.22 0.41
N ASP A 93 12.71 -18.57 1.52
CA ASP A 93 12.20 -17.60 2.49
C ASP A 93 13.33 -16.74 3.07
N LEU A 94 14.42 -17.36 3.48
CA LEU A 94 15.58 -16.64 4.00
C LEU A 94 16.22 -15.72 2.94
N ALA A 95 16.33 -16.18 1.68
CA ALA A 95 16.85 -15.38 0.58
C ALA A 95 15.97 -14.13 0.32
N ARG A 96 14.65 -14.31 0.33
CA ARG A 96 13.67 -13.22 0.19
C ARG A 96 13.87 -12.19 1.31
N MET A 97 13.83 -12.63 2.55
CA MET A 97 14.04 -11.77 3.72
C MET A 97 15.39 -11.04 3.68
N THR A 98 16.45 -11.73 3.29
CA THR A 98 17.79 -11.15 3.23
C THR A 98 17.89 -10.04 2.19
N LEU A 99 17.40 -10.27 0.97
CA LEU A 99 17.43 -9.28 -0.11
C LEU A 99 16.55 -8.09 0.21
N GLU A 100 15.35 -8.31 0.74
CA GLU A 100 14.44 -7.25 1.18
C GLU A 100 15.08 -6.41 2.28
N LYS A 101 15.63 -7.05 3.32
CA LYS A 101 16.29 -6.36 4.43
C LYS A 101 17.49 -5.53 4.01
N TRP A 102 18.27 -6.05 3.07
CA TRP A 102 19.41 -5.34 2.53
C TRP A 102 18.98 -4.08 1.75
N LEU A 103 18.00 -4.23 0.85
CA LEU A 103 17.44 -3.11 0.09
C LEU A 103 16.81 -2.05 1.01
N GLU A 104 16.02 -2.47 1.99
CA GLU A 104 15.44 -1.57 2.99
C GLU A 104 16.51 -0.79 3.74
N SER A 105 17.60 -1.47 4.15
CA SER A 105 18.69 -0.83 4.88
C SER A 105 19.43 0.22 4.04
N ILE A 106 19.64 -0.05 2.75
CA ILE A 106 20.22 0.92 1.80
C ILE A 106 19.26 2.11 1.61
N HIS A 107 17.97 1.84 1.36
CA HIS A 107 16.96 2.88 1.20
C HIS A 107 16.85 3.74 2.46
N TRP A 108 16.85 3.12 3.64
CA TRP A 108 16.83 3.83 4.91
C TRP A 108 18.06 4.75 5.09
N SER A 109 19.27 4.26 4.75
CA SER A 109 20.47 5.10 4.76
C SER A 109 20.37 6.29 3.82
N ARG A 110 19.87 6.09 2.59
CA ARG A 110 19.67 7.17 1.61
C ARG A 110 18.64 8.20 2.08
N ARG A 111 17.54 7.74 2.71
CA ARG A 111 16.52 8.63 3.31
C ARG A 111 17.15 9.46 4.43
N ARG A 112 17.86 8.83 5.35
CA ARG A 112 18.52 9.51 6.46
C ARG A 112 19.53 10.58 6.01
N LEU A 113 20.19 10.36 4.88
CA LEU A 113 21.11 11.31 4.27
C LEU A 113 20.40 12.38 3.39
N GLY A 114 19.08 12.37 3.34
CA GLY A 114 18.33 13.30 2.49
C GLY A 114 18.56 13.09 0.98
N ARG A 115 18.94 11.89 0.57
CA ARG A 115 19.17 11.54 -0.84
C ARG A 115 17.96 10.89 -1.50
N MET A 116 16.96 10.55 -0.72
CA MET A 116 15.74 9.88 -1.19
C MET A 116 14.56 10.26 -0.31
N LEU A 117 13.41 10.46 -0.93
CA LEU A 117 12.13 10.66 -0.26
C LEU A 117 11.04 9.90 -1.01
N THR A 118 10.24 9.11 -0.30
CA THR A 118 9.14 8.34 -0.88
C THR A 118 7.82 8.74 -0.24
N VAL A 119 6.85 9.13 -1.07
CA VAL A 119 5.50 9.49 -0.64
C VAL A 119 4.53 8.43 -1.09
N GLY A 120 3.75 7.88 -0.16
CA GLY A 120 2.62 6.99 -0.44
C GLY A 120 1.35 7.80 -0.64
N THR A 121 0.61 7.56 -1.71
CA THR A 121 -0.65 8.27 -1.97
C THR A 121 -1.63 7.39 -2.72
N THR A 122 -2.92 7.67 -2.56
CA THR A 122 -3.96 7.13 -3.43
C THR A 122 -4.12 8.05 -4.65
N GLU A 123 -4.84 7.56 -5.67
CA GLU A 123 -5.18 8.38 -6.84
C GLU A 123 -5.95 9.66 -6.48
N PHE A 124 -6.79 9.62 -5.45
CA PHE A 124 -7.62 10.75 -5.02
C PHE A 124 -6.85 11.82 -4.24
N THR A 125 -5.73 11.45 -3.63
CA THR A 125 -4.88 12.37 -2.85
C THR A 125 -3.60 12.76 -3.59
N LEU A 126 -3.34 12.19 -4.77
CA LEU A 126 -2.22 12.54 -5.63
C LEU A 126 -2.13 14.05 -5.94
N PRO A 127 -3.24 14.81 -6.19
CA PRO A 127 -3.19 16.25 -6.39
C PRO A 127 -2.55 17.02 -5.23
N ILE A 128 -2.71 16.55 -3.98
CA ILE A 128 -2.06 17.14 -2.80
C ILE A 128 -0.53 17.04 -2.94
N VAL A 129 -0.05 15.83 -3.24
CA VAL A 129 1.38 15.56 -3.42
C VAL A 129 1.93 16.38 -4.59
N SER A 130 1.20 16.46 -5.70
CA SER A 130 1.62 17.20 -6.89
C SER A 130 1.79 18.70 -6.63
N ARG A 131 0.85 19.33 -5.91
CA ARG A 131 0.97 20.75 -5.57
C ARG A 131 2.15 21.02 -4.62
N ALA A 132 2.32 20.16 -3.61
CA ALA A 132 3.48 20.28 -2.71
C ALA A 132 4.80 20.07 -3.45
N TRP A 133 4.85 19.10 -4.37
CA TRP A 133 6.02 18.84 -5.21
C TRP A 133 6.41 20.06 -6.04
N ASN A 134 5.46 20.73 -6.67
CA ASN A 134 5.73 21.92 -7.49
C ASN A 134 6.44 23.04 -6.71
N ARG A 135 6.31 23.06 -5.38
CA ARG A 135 6.98 24.06 -4.51
C ARG A 135 8.41 23.71 -4.15
N VAL A 136 8.80 22.44 -4.22
CA VAL A 136 10.11 21.95 -3.77
C VAL A 136 10.92 21.29 -4.88
N SER A 137 10.34 21.06 -6.05
CA SER A 137 10.93 20.28 -7.14
C SER A 137 12.28 20.80 -7.60
N GLU A 138 12.42 22.12 -7.75
CA GLU A 138 13.65 22.75 -8.19
C GLU A 138 14.78 22.56 -7.15
N GLU A 139 14.48 22.78 -5.86
CA GLU A 139 15.43 22.55 -4.77
C GLU A 139 15.87 21.08 -4.73
N PHE A 140 14.91 20.13 -4.90
CA PHE A 140 15.21 18.70 -4.86
C PHE A 140 16.07 18.27 -6.06
N GLN A 141 15.82 18.83 -7.24
CA GLN A 141 16.65 18.58 -8.43
C GLN A 141 18.08 19.09 -8.23
N GLN A 142 18.26 20.32 -7.73
CA GLN A 142 19.58 20.90 -7.45
C GLN A 142 20.38 20.09 -6.42
N ARG A 143 19.69 19.45 -5.48
CA ARG A 143 20.30 18.63 -4.42
C ARG A 143 20.39 17.16 -4.78
N GLU A 144 20.01 16.77 -5.98
CA GLU A 144 19.98 15.38 -6.45
C GLU A 144 19.16 14.44 -5.53
N VAL A 145 18.04 14.94 -5.00
CA VAL A 145 17.11 14.15 -4.16
C VAL A 145 16.25 13.26 -5.07
N GLU A 146 16.35 11.96 -4.89
CA GLU A 146 15.45 11.02 -5.56
C GLU A 146 14.06 11.07 -4.91
N PHE A 147 13.10 11.68 -5.59
CA PHE A 147 11.72 11.75 -5.16
C PHE A 147 10.89 10.66 -5.81
N LYS A 148 10.23 9.83 -4.98
CA LYS A 148 9.37 8.74 -5.43
C LYS A 148 7.95 8.95 -4.94
N VAL A 149 6.99 8.76 -5.84
CA VAL A 149 5.56 8.68 -5.51
C VAL A 149 5.13 7.23 -5.70
N ALA A 150 4.68 6.61 -4.63
CA ALA A 150 4.17 5.25 -4.64
C ALA A 150 2.64 5.29 -4.59
N HIS A 151 1.98 4.71 -5.60
CA HIS A 151 0.55 4.44 -5.50
C HIS A 151 0.34 3.35 -4.44
N VAL A 152 -0.49 3.66 -3.44
CA VAL A 152 -0.76 2.77 -2.31
C VAL A 152 -2.26 2.68 -2.11
N ARG A 153 -2.78 1.46 -1.99
CA ARG A 153 -4.19 1.26 -1.63
C ARG A 153 -4.44 1.77 -0.21
N THR A 154 -5.60 2.32 0.05
CA THR A 154 -5.95 2.92 1.35
C THR A 154 -5.69 1.96 2.52
N LYS A 155 -5.99 0.67 2.37
CA LYS A 155 -5.76 -0.36 3.39
C LYS A 155 -4.29 -0.57 3.76
N ASP A 156 -3.36 -0.24 2.86
CA ASP A 156 -1.92 -0.50 3.00
C ASP A 156 -1.13 0.78 3.40
N LEU A 157 -1.76 1.96 3.39
CA LEU A 157 -1.09 3.24 3.65
C LEU A 157 -0.36 3.25 5.00
N TRP A 158 -1.05 2.86 6.07
CA TRP A 158 -0.49 2.86 7.41
C TRP A 158 0.65 1.87 7.56
N SER A 159 0.46 0.63 7.12
CA SER A 159 1.49 -0.40 7.24
C SER A 159 2.78 0.00 6.50
N ARG A 160 2.65 0.65 5.34
CA ARG A 160 3.82 1.16 4.60
C ARG A 160 4.51 2.33 5.29
N LEU A 161 3.76 3.20 5.97
CA LEU A 161 4.34 4.27 6.77
C LEU A 161 5.03 3.71 8.02
N GLU A 162 4.39 2.79 8.74
CA GLU A 162 4.93 2.12 9.92
C GLU A 162 6.19 1.32 9.62
N THR A 163 6.18 0.53 8.55
CA THR A 163 7.33 -0.26 8.09
C THR A 163 8.40 0.55 7.38
N ARG A 164 8.23 1.88 7.28
CA ARG A 164 9.19 2.79 6.64
C ARG A 164 9.43 2.52 5.15
N GLN A 165 8.49 1.89 4.47
CA GLN A 165 8.51 1.78 3.01
C GLN A 165 8.24 3.12 2.34
N VAL A 166 7.46 3.99 3.01
CA VAL A 166 7.26 5.38 2.64
C VAL A 166 7.54 6.31 3.82
N ASP A 167 7.90 7.55 3.53
CA ASP A 167 8.27 8.55 4.53
C ASP A 167 7.08 9.42 4.96
N LEU A 168 6.15 9.65 4.03
CA LEU A 168 4.94 10.42 4.19
C LEU A 168 3.81 9.71 3.44
N ILE A 169 2.60 9.76 3.95
CA ILE A 169 1.41 9.31 3.22
C ILE A 169 0.40 10.45 3.06
N CYS A 170 -0.30 10.45 1.92
CA CYS A 170 -1.50 11.23 1.70
C CYS A 170 -2.67 10.27 1.44
N GLY A 171 -3.74 10.40 2.23
CA GLY A 171 -4.87 9.49 2.12
C GLY A 171 -6.01 9.90 3.04
N SER A 172 -7.03 9.04 3.09
CA SER A 172 -8.18 9.24 3.96
C SER A 172 -8.24 8.17 5.04
N ILE A 173 -8.72 8.56 6.21
CA ILE A 173 -8.93 7.68 7.37
C ILE A 173 -10.31 7.88 7.96
N VAL A 174 -10.78 6.92 8.72
CA VAL A 174 -11.93 7.07 9.60
C VAL A 174 -11.47 7.78 10.87
N SER A 175 -12.13 8.85 11.24
CA SER A 175 -11.89 9.63 12.45
C SER A 175 -13.14 9.61 13.33
N THR A 176 -12.95 9.43 14.64
CA THR A 176 -14.02 9.56 15.64
C THR A 176 -13.82 10.80 16.51
N PRO A 177 -14.85 11.34 17.18
CA PRO A 177 -14.71 12.48 18.09
C PRO A 177 -13.70 12.26 19.21
N GLU A 178 -13.54 11.01 19.64
CA GLU A 178 -12.57 10.61 20.67
C GLU A 178 -11.11 10.65 20.15
N GLY A 179 -10.93 10.79 18.84
CA GLY A 179 -9.65 10.75 18.15
C GLY A 179 -9.10 9.34 17.98
N ASP A 180 -8.21 9.18 17.04
CA ASP A 180 -7.50 7.92 16.80
C ASP A 180 -6.21 7.91 17.62
N LEU A 181 -6.07 6.96 18.55
CA LEU A 181 -4.88 6.79 19.37
C LEU A 181 -3.61 6.58 18.54
N ARG A 182 -3.76 6.01 17.33
CA ARG A 182 -2.65 5.83 16.40
C ARG A 182 -2.04 7.16 15.97
N LEU A 183 -2.86 8.22 15.87
CA LEU A 183 -2.40 9.55 15.44
C LEU A 183 -1.48 10.24 16.44
N LYS A 184 -1.37 9.75 17.68
CA LYS A 184 -0.46 10.34 18.69
C LYS A 184 1.01 10.31 18.30
N GLU A 185 1.42 9.33 17.49
CA GLU A 185 2.79 9.18 17.02
C GLU A 185 3.06 9.90 15.69
N TYR A 186 2.02 10.53 15.13
CA TYR A 186 2.08 11.17 13.81
C TYR A 186 1.80 12.67 13.91
N GLU A 187 2.41 13.42 13.01
CA GLU A 187 1.96 14.76 12.66
C GLU A 187 0.97 14.65 11.52
N VAL A 188 -0.10 15.43 11.60
CA VAL A 188 -1.22 15.37 10.66
C VAL A 188 -1.47 16.75 10.09
N ILE A 189 -1.60 16.83 8.77
CA ILE A 189 -2.14 18.00 8.08
C ILE A 189 -3.46 17.57 7.47
N GLU A 190 -4.55 18.10 8.03
CA GLU A 190 -5.90 17.84 7.57
C GLU A 190 -6.23 18.70 6.36
N TYR A 191 -6.70 18.11 5.27
CA TYR A 191 -7.15 18.77 4.05
C TYR A 191 -8.68 18.92 4.00
N ALA A 192 -9.35 17.87 4.41
CA ALA A 192 -10.81 17.85 4.45
C ALA A 192 -11.29 16.87 5.52
N ARG A 193 -12.42 17.19 6.09
CA ARG A 193 -13.17 16.33 7.01
C ARG A 193 -14.66 16.45 6.68
N GLY A 194 -15.36 15.35 6.79
CA GLY A 194 -16.80 15.39 6.57
C GLY A 194 -17.43 14.00 6.58
N GLU A 195 -18.72 14.01 6.40
CA GLU A 195 -19.54 12.81 6.33
C GLU A 195 -19.26 12.01 5.06
N ALA A 196 -19.56 10.72 5.11
CA ALA A 196 -19.54 9.86 3.93
C ALA A 196 -20.73 10.15 3.02
N TRP A 197 -20.62 9.76 1.76
CA TRP A 197 -21.65 9.89 0.75
C TRP A 197 -21.93 8.55 0.09
N LEU A 198 -23.17 8.35 -0.37
CA LEU A 198 -23.53 7.27 -1.27
C LEU A 198 -23.43 7.73 -2.72
N LEU A 199 -22.72 6.98 -3.54
CA LEU A 199 -22.76 7.10 -4.98
C LEU A 199 -23.57 5.93 -5.53
N THR A 200 -24.68 6.21 -6.24
CA THR A 200 -25.68 5.21 -6.58
C THR A 200 -26.17 5.32 -8.02
N ASN A 201 -26.51 4.18 -8.62
CA ASN A 201 -27.24 4.05 -9.88
C ASN A 201 -28.73 3.67 -9.67
N LEU A 202 -29.19 3.64 -8.41
CA LEU A 202 -30.61 3.39 -8.14
C LEU A 202 -31.45 4.61 -8.55
N PRO A 203 -32.67 4.43 -9.10
CA PRO A 203 -33.54 5.53 -9.39
C PRO A 203 -34.08 6.20 -8.12
N GLU A 204 -34.51 7.43 -8.23
CA GLU A 204 -35.05 8.23 -7.11
C GLU A 204 -36.26 7.56 -6.42
N ALA A 205 -37.05 6.80 -7.18
CA ALA A 205 -38.19 6.05 -6.64
C ALA A 205 -37.76 4.93 -5.64
N GLU A 206 -36.54 4.41 -5.74
CA GLU A 206 -36.02 3.38 -4.85
C GLU A 206 -35.14 3.98 -3.75
N LEU A 207 -34.38 5.03 -4.07
CA LEU A 207 -33.55 5.77 -3.13
C LEU A 207 -33.70 7.28 -3.39
N PRO A 208 -34.52 7.99 -2.60
CA PRO A 208 -34.74 9.43 -2.76
C PRO A 208 -33.47 10.28 -2.65
N ASP A 209 -33.46 11.46 -3.29
CA ASP A 209 -32.38 12.45 -3.20
C ASP A 209 -32.40 13.22 -1.87
N ALA A 210 -32.58 12.52 -0.76
CA ALA A 210 -32.53 13.03 0.59
C ALA A 210 -31.40 12.35 1.37
N PRO A 211 -30.79 13.01 2.34
CA PRO A 211 -29.78 12.40 3.19
C PRO A 211 -30.29 11.06 3.78
N VAL A 212 -29.45 10.03 3.66
CA VAL A 212 -29.73 8.69 4.17
C VAL A 212 -29.10 8.55 5.55
N GLU A 213 -29.92 8.19 6.56
CA GLU A 213 -29.41 7.87 7.88
C GLU A 213 -28.56 6.59 7.83
N THR A 214 -27.39 6.59 8.47
CA THR A 214 -26.50 5.44 8.47
C THR A 214 -27.16 4.20 9.06
N SER A 215 -28.03 4.36 10.05
CA SER A 215 -28.82 3.26 10.65
C SER A 215 -29.72 2.52 9.64
N ARG A 216 -30.02 3.13 8.49
CA ARG A 216 -30.87 2.54 7.44
C ARG A 216 -30.10 1.84 6.33
N LEU A 217 -28.76 1.82 6.36
CA LEU A 217 -27.95 1.19 5.33
C LEU A 217 -28.20 -0.33 5.18
N GLY A 218 -28.74 -0.99 6.21
CA GLY A 218 -29.11 -2.42 6.10
C GLY A 218 -30.12 -2.74 5.01
N GLY A 219 -30.95 -1.76 4.62
CA GLY A 219 -31.92 -1.89 3.51
C GLY A 219 -31.38 -1.46 2.14
N VAL A 220 -30.16 -0.96 2.05
CA VAL A 220 -29.56 -0.44 0.82
C VAL A 220 -28.57 -1.45 0.24
N PRO A 221 -28.68 -1.82 -1.06
CA PRO A 221 -27.72 -2.72 -1.68
C PRO A 221 -26.36 -2.02 -1.83
N LEU A 222 -25.32 -2.57 -1.18
CA LEU A 222 -24.00 -1.96 -1.10
C LEU A 222 -22.96 -2.73 -1.90
N VAL A 223 -22.09 -1.99 -2.59
CA VAL A 223 -20.85 -2.45 -3.19
C VAL A 223 -19.71 -2.05 -2.27
N VAL A 224 -19.02 -2.99 -1.64
CA VAL A 224 -18.11 -2.73 -0.52
C VAL A 224 -16.76 -3.43 -0.74
N PRO A 225 -15.62 -2.76 -0.48
CA PRO A 225 -14.33 -3.41 -0.48
C PRO A 225 -14.18 -4.35 0.74
N PRO A 226 -13.36 -5.42 0.64
CA PRO A 226 -13.13 -6.35 1.75
C PRO A 226 -12.36 -5.73 2.91
N ALA A 227 -11.58 -4.68 2.65
CA ALA A 227 -10.77 -3.97 3.65
C ALA A 227 -10.51 -2.52 3.23
N GLY A 228 -10.04 -1.70 4.16
CA GLY A 228 -9.69 -0.29 3.97
C GLY A 228 -10.80 0.67 4.42
N LEU A 229 -10.72 1.93 3.99
CA LEU A 229 -11.49 3.05 4.52
C LEU A 229 -12.99 2.76 4.72
N VAL A 230 -13.65 2.22 3.70
CA VAL A 230 -15.10 1.94 3.75
C VAL A 230 -15.40 0.76 4.66
N ALA A 231 -14.57 -0.28 4.63
CA ALA A 231 -14.74 -1.41 5.55
C ALA A 231 -14.51 -1.01 7.01
N ASP A 232 -13.52 -0.14 7.28
CA ASP A 232 -13.24 0.40 8.61
C ASP A 232 -14.40 1.29 9.10
N LEU A 233 -14.97 2.12 8.22
CA LEU A 233 -16.13 2.94 8.52
C LEU A 233 -17.36 2.08 8.88
N LEU A 234 -17.67 1.08 8.05
CA LEU A 234 -18.77 0.16 8.29
C LEU A 234 -18.55 -0.67 9.57
N ALA A 235 -17.31 -1.06 9.86
CA ALA A 235 -16.98 -1.76 11.09
C ALA A 235 -17.14 -0.84 12.32
N THR A 236 -16.87 0.45 12.19
CA THR A 236 -17.11 1.44 13.25
C THR A 236 -18.60 1.57 13.56
N TRP A 237 -19.45 1.66 12.54
CA TRP A 237 -20.90 1.82 12.70
C TRP A 237 -21.62 0.54 13.10
N TYR A 238 -21.27 -0.60 12.47
CA TYR A 238 -22.03 -1.85 12.59
C TYR A 238 -21.28 -2.97 13.34
N GLY A 239 -20.03 -2.70 13.72
CA GLY A 239 -19.15 -3.69 14.34
C GLY A 239 -18.42 -4.58 13.30
N PRO A 240 -17.51 -5.46 13.76
CA PRO A 240 -16.65 -6.26 12.88
C PRO A 240 -17.44 -7.22 11.96
N ASN A 241 -18.65 -7.59 12.34
CA ASN A 241 -19.51 -8.48 11.56
C ASN A 241 -20.53 -7.72 10.69
N PHE A 242 -20.21 -6.48 10.27
CA PHE A 242 -21.10 -5.64 9.46
C PHE A 242 -21.59 -6.33 8.17
N ARG A 243 -20.79 -7.25 7.60
CA ARG A 243 -21.13 -7.99 6.39
C ARG A 243 -22.38 -8.88 6.54
N GLU A 244 -22.69 -9.31 7.74
CA GLU A 244 -23.89 -10.13 8.04
C GLU A 244 -25.14 -9.27 8.27
N ARG A 245 -24.95 -7.97 8.50
CA ARG A 245 -26.01 -7.01 8.83
C ARG A 245 -26.43 -6.13 7.65
N LEU A 246 -25.59 -6.04 6.62
CA LEU A 246 -25.78 -5.19 5.48
C LEU A 246 -26.08 -6.01 4.22
N SER A 247 -26.81 -5.44 3.28
CA SER A 247 -27.09 -6.04 1.97
C SER A 247 -25.93 -5.80 1.02
N LEU A 248 -24.97 -6.72 0.96
CA LEU A 248 -23.82 -6.62 0.07
C LEU A 248 -24.12 -7.30 -1.26
N VAL A 249 -24.04 -6.55 -2.34
CA VAL A 249 -24.36 -7.03 -3.70
C VAL A 249 -23.11 -7.28 -4.55
N ALA A 250 -21.96 -6.70 -4.19
CA ALA A 250 -20.68 -6.99 -4.82
C ALA A 250 -19.52 -6.65 -3.88
N ASP A 251 -18.44 -7.42 -4.01
CA ASP A 251 -17.13 -7.11 -3.44
C ASP A 251 -16.25 -6.46 -4.50
N ILE A 252 -15.50 -5.42 -4.11
CA ILE A 252 -14.60 -4.68 -5.01
C ILE A 252 -13.25 -4.48 -4.36
N ASP A 253 -12.18 -4.59 -5.13
CA ASP A 253 -10.82 -4.28 -4.67
C ASP A 253 -10.40 -2.83 -4.92
N ASP A 254 -11.11 -2.15 -5.82
CA ASP A 254 -10.75 -0.84 -6.34
C ASP A 254 -12.01 0.03 -6.56
N VAL A 255 -11.91 1.32 -6.20
CA VAL A 255 -13.02 2.28 -6.32
C VAL A 255 -13.43 2.47 -7.78
N HIS A 256 -12.47 2.57 -8.71
CA HIS A 256 -12.77 2.76 -10.13
C HIS A 256 -13.47 1.54 -10.73
N TYR A 257 -13.08 0.33 -10.30
CA TYR A 257 -13.79 -0.88 -10.70
C TYR A 257 -15.25 -0.87 -10.21
N GLY A 258 -15.47 -0.48 -8.96
CA GLY A 258 -16.82 -0.31 -8.41
C GLY A 258 -17.66 0.72 -9.17
N LEU A 259 -17.05 1.87 -9.50
CA LEU A 259 -17.67 2.89 -10.35
C LEU A 259 -18.07 2.33 -11.72
N SER A 260 -17.19 1.55 -12.32
CA SER A 260 -17.46 0.91 -13.62
C SER A 260 -18.59 -0.10 -13.52
N LEU A 261 -18.67 -0.87 -12.44
CA LEU A 261 -19.80 -1.79 -12.18
C LEU A 261 -21.14 -1.05 -12.08
N LEU A 262 -21.17 0.07 -11.34
CA LEU A 262 -22.41 0.86 -11.21
C LEU A 262 -22.78 1.54 -12.54
N ARG A 263 -21.81 2.13 -13.25
CA ARG A 263 -22.04 2.83 -14.53
C ARG A 263 -22.47 1.88 -15.66
N SER A 264 -21.98 0.64 -15.65
CA SER A 264 -22.42 -0.36 -16.62
C SER A 264 -23.85 -0.86 -16.40
N GLY A 265 -24.44 -0.58 -15.23
CA GLY A 265 -25.73 -1.15 -14.83
C GLY A 265 -25.68 -2.65 -14.51
N PHE A 266 -24.50 -3.27 -14.56
CA PHE A 266 -24.33 -4.68 -14.25
C PHE A 266 -24.66 -5.00 -12.79
N VAL A 267 -24.34 -4.08 -11.89
CA VAL A 267 -24.73 -4.10 -10.48
C VAL A 267 -25.60 -2.88 -10.20
N ARG A 268 -26.73 -3.09 -9.53
CA ARG A 268 -27.59 -2.04 -9.00
C ARG A 268 -27.32 -1.90 -7.52
N GLY A 269 -26.97 -0.67 -7.10
CA GLY A 269 -26.65 -0.43 -5.68
C GLY A 269 -25.92 0.87 -5.43
N CYS A 270 -25.24 0.92 -4.30
CA CYS A 270 -24.57 2.09 -3.80
C CYS A 270 -23.13 1.78 -3.39
N MET A 271 -22.23 2.74 -3.59
CA MET A 271 -20.89 2.75 -3.02
C MET A 271 -20.79 3.88 -1.99
N ILE A 272 -20.12 3.61 -0.88
CA ILE A 272 -19.75 4.63 0.09
C ILE A 272 -18.44 5.29 -0.37
N VAL A 273 -18.43 6.61 -0.43
CA VAL A 273 -17.30 7.43 -0.89
C VAL A 273 -17.15 8.67 -0.01
N THR A 274 -16.03 9.39 -0.14
CA THR A 274 -15.90 10.74 0.45
C THR A 274 -16.74 11.73 -0.34
N GLY A 275 -17.15 12.82 0.30
CA GLY A 275 -17.98 13.83 -0.36
C GLY A 275 -17.35 14.44 -1.61
N SER A 276 -16.02 14.60 -1.62
CA SER A 276 -15.29 15.10 -2.81
C SER A 276 -15.38 14.14 -3.99
N ILE A 277 -15.21 12.83 -3.73
CA ILE A 277 -15.36 11.80 -4.75
C ILE A 277 -16.80 11.72 -5.23
N GLY A 278 -17.77 11.71 -4.30
CA GLY A 278 -19.20 11.61 -4.63
C GLY A 278 -19.65 12.70 -5.58
N ARG A 279 -19.39 13.96 -5.22
CA ARG A 279 -19.76 15.12 -6.07
C ARG A 279 -19.01 15.11 -7.40
N GLY A 280 -17.71 14.86 -7.41
CA GLY A 280 -16.90 14.84 -8.62
C GLY A 280 -17.31 13.75 -9.60
N MET A 281 -17.67 12.56 -9.12
CA MET A 281 -18.07 11.43 -9.96
C MET A 281 -19.52 11.54 -10.47
N ALA A 282 -20.43 12.10 -9.67
CA ALA A 282 -21.80 12.36 -10.09
C ALA A 282 -21.89 13.43 -11.20
N ALA A 283 -20.95 14.39 -11.21
CA ALA A 283 -20.88 15.43 -12.24
C ALA A 283 -20.28 14.98 -13.58
N GLN A 284 -19.76 13.75 -13.68
CA GLN A 284 -19.23 13.22 -14.94
C GLN A 284 -20.34 12.61 -15.78
N ASP A 285 -20.79 13.33 -16.79
CA ASP A 285 -21.74 12.83 -17.79
C ASP A 285 -21.04 11.95 -18.82
N ASP A 286 -21.42 10.68 -18.85
CA ASP A 286 -21.12 9.76 -19.95
C ASP A 286 -22.46 9.29 -20.55
N PRO A 287 -22.80 9.74 -21.77
CA PRO A 287 -24.09 9.40 -22.39
C PRO A 287 -24.30 7.88 -22.62
N ALA A 288 -23.24 7.09 -22.60
CA ALA A 288 -23.28 5.63 -22.78
C ALA A 288 -23.40 4.87 -21.45
N ALA A 289 -23.30 5.55 -20.31
CA ALA A 289 -23.29 4.94 -19.00
C ALA A 289 -24.58 5.24 -18.20
N VAL A 290 -24.87 4.39 -17.23
CA VAL A 290 -25.93 4.69 -16.25
C VAL A 290 -25.51 5.89 -15.42
N PRO A 291 -26.35 6.95 -15.34
CA PRO A 291 -26.03 8.13 -14.53
C PRO A 291 -25.91 7.76 -13.05
N LEU A 292 -24.93 8.35 -12.38
CA LEU A 292 -24.74 8.18 -10.94
C LEU A 292 -25.25 9.42 -10.21
N ARG A 293 -25.87 9.20 -9.05
CA ARG A 293 -26.33 10.23 -8.12
C ARG A 293 -25.48 10.16 -6.85
N ALA A 294 -25.18 11.30 -6.28
CA ALA A 294 -24.46 11.42 -5.00
C ALA A 294 -25.43 11.87 -3.90
N ILE A 295 -25.58 11.06 -2.87
CA ILE A 295 -26.52 11.28 -1.76
C ILE A 295 -25.70 11.34 -0.47
N ALA A 296 -25.91 12.37 0.35
CA ALA A 296 -25.24 12.49 1.63
C ALA A 296 -25.67 11.37 2.59
N LEU A 297 -24.72 10.85 3.36
CA LEU A 297 -25.05 10.03 4.53
C LEU A 297 -25.11 10.94 5.75
N HIS A 298 -26.10 10.75 6.59
CA HIS A 298 -26.20 11.37 7.88
C HIS A 298 -25.87 10.35 8.97
N ASP A 299 -24.80 10.62 9.73
CA ASP A 299 -24.36 9.71 10.79
C ASP A 299 -25.20 9.89 12.05
N ASP A 300 -26.13 8.95 12.25
CA ASP A 300 -27.03 8.85 13.41
C ASP A 300 -26.65 7.69 14.36
N LEU A 301 -25.47 7.05 14.12
CA LEU A 301 -24.95 5.95 14.95
C LEU A 301 -23.89 6.45 15.93
N GLU A 302 -23.69 5.69 17.00
CA GLU A 302 -22.59 5.88 17.96
C GLU A 302 -21.64 4.66 17.94
N PRO A 303 -20.34 4.88 17.91
CA PRO A 303 -19.65 6.19 17.87
C PRO A 303 -19.79 6.85 16.49
N ARG A 304 -19.95 8.17 16.47
CA ARG A 304 -19.94 8.94 15.23
C ARG A 304 -18.61 8.79 14.52
N ALA A 305 -18.65 8.70 13.21
CA ALA A 305 -17.46 8.52 12.39
C ALA A 305 -17.47 9.49 11.20
N GLU A 306 -16.35 10.15 10.99
CA GLU A 306 -16.13 11.06 9.87
C GLU A 306 -14.97 10.57 9.02
N LEU A 307 -14.97 10.96 7.77
CA LEU A 307 -13.85 10.70 6.87
C LEU A 307 -12.92 11.92 6.88
N MET A 308 -11.69 11.71 7.33
CA MET A 308 -10.64 12.73 7.32
C MET A 308 -9.65 12.43 6.22
N THR A 309 -9.46 13.37 5.31
CA THR A 309 -8.41 13.31 4.26
C THR A 309 -7.26 14.21 4.66
N GLY A 310 -6.04 13.70 4.61
CA GLY A 310 -4.88 14.44 5.07
C GLY A 310 -3.55 13.86 4.60
N ALA A 311 -2.49 14.54 5.05
CA ALA A 311 -1.13 14.06 5.00
C ALA A 311 -0.67 13.66 6.40
N PHE A 312 0.08 12.57 6.48
CA PHE A 312 0.53 11.98 7.75
C PHE A 312 2.02 11.64 7.66
N VAL A 313 2.74 11.95 8.72
CA VAL A 313 4.17 11.66 8.85
C VAL A 313 4.47 11.27 10.29
N ARG A 314 5.44 10.39 10.51
CA ARG A 314 5.87 10.07 11.89
C ARG A 314 6.51 11.28 12.52
N ARG A 315 6.03 11.69 13.70
CA ARG A 315 6.57 12.81 14.48
C ARG A 315 8.06 12.65 14.73
N ALA A 316 8.48 11.48 15.15
CA ALA A 316 9.87 11.16 15.41
C ALA A 316 10.80 11.34 14.20
N ASP A 317 10.30 11.22 12.96
CA ASP A 317 11.12 11.45 11.77
C ASP A 317 11.24 12.96 11.45
N LEU A 318 10.21 13.76 11.68
CA LEU A 318 10.29 15.22 11.55
C LEU A 318 11.26 15.82 12.59
N GLU A 319 11.20 15.33 13.83
CA GLU A 319 12.08 15.79 14.92
C GLU A 319 13.54 15.35 14.74
N ARG A 320 13.73 14.20 14.09
CA ARG A 320 15.05 13.62 13.87
C ARG A 320 15.90 14.38 12.86
N TYR A 321 15.27 15.00 11.88
CA TYR A 321 15.93 15.64 10.75
C TYR A 321 15.89 17.16 10.89
N ASP A 322 16.92 17.85 10.37
CA ASP A 322 16.94 19.30 10.30
C ASP A 322 15.91 19.86 9.33
N ALA A 323 15.66 21.17 9.40
CA ALA A 323 14.69 21.86 8.55
C ALA A 323 15.02 21.80 7.04
N GLY A 324 16.29 21.56 6.68
CA GLY A 324 16.74 21.39 5.30
C GLY A 324 16.54 19.98 4.76
N HIS A 325 16.22 19.01 5.58
CA HIS A 325 15.99 17.64 5.12
C HIS A 325 14.76 17.56 4.18
N PRO A 326 14.80 16.77 3.08
CA PRO A 326 13.71 16.70 2.10
C PRO A 326 12.34 16.41 2.71
N LEU A 327 12.27 15.56 3.75
CA LEU A 327 11.02 15.28 4.44
C LEU A 327 10.42 16.56 5.06
N ASN A 328 11.24 17.32 5.81
CA ASN A 328 10.78 18.57 6.45
C ASN A 328 10.44 19.65 5.42
N ARG A 329 11.18 19.72 4.30
CA ARG A 329 10.89 20.64 3.19
C ARG A 329 9.57 20.32 2.53
N LEU A 330 9.32 19.05 2.19
CA LEU A 330 8.04 18.63 1.61
C LEU A 330 6.89 18.83 2.60
N TRP A 331 7.09 18.47 3.89
CA TRP A 331 6.08 18.67 4.93
C TRP A 331 5.67 20.13 5.08
N ALA A 332 6.64 21.05 5.06
CA ALA A 332 6.38 22.49 5.08
C ALA A 332 5.58 22.93 3.83
N ALA A 333 5.92 22.41 2.64
CA ALA A 333 5.20 22.70 1.40
C ALA A 333 3.75 22.19 1.43
N VAL A 334 3.50 20.99 1.98
CA VAL A 334 2.16 20.45 2.20
C VAL A 334 1.36 21.35 3.17
N LYS A 335 2.00 21.78 4.26
CA LYS A 335 1.36 22.67 5.26
C LYS A 335 0.98 24.04 4.69
N GLU A 336 1.78 24.56 3.79
CA GLU A 336 1.49 25.82 3.12
C GLU A 336 0.40 25.66 2.06
N ASP A 337 0.37 24.52 1.35
CA ASP A 337 -0.68 24.21 0.38
C ASP A 337 -2.08 24.24 1.03
N VAL A 338 -2.23 23.60 2.19
CA VAL A 338 -3.51 23.61 2.93
C VAL A 338 -3.97 25.01 3.30
N ARG A 339 -3.04 25.88 3.71
CA ARG A 339 -3.38 27.28 4.07
C ARG A 339 -3.89 28.09 2.88
N THR A 340 -3.47 27.73 1.68
CA THR A 340 -3.87 28.39 0.41
C THR A 340 -5.01 27.65 -0.30
N TYR A 341 -5.31 26.42 0.12
CA TYR A 341 -6.36 25.59 -0.46
C TYR A 341 -7.72 26.03 0.08
N THR A 342 -8.54 26.64 -0.77
CA THR A 342 -9.96 26.78 -0.52
C THR A 342 -10.63 25.50 -1.02
N PRO A 343 -11.28 24.67 -0.18
CA PRO A 343 -12.02 23.53 -0.66
C PRO A 343 -13.02 24.01 -1.72
N LEU A 344 -13.07 23.35 -2.85
CA LEU A 344 -14.19 23.49 -3.79
C LEU A 344 -15.45 23.06 -3.02
N ALA A 345 -16.31 24.04 -2.73
CA ALA A 345 -17.55 23.92 -2.00
C ALA A 345 -18.50 22.90 -2.67
#